data_575d89e3e8c7d467ed7971e8688b0641
#
_entry.id   575d89e3e8c7d467ed7971e8688b0641
#
_cell.length_a   1.000
_cell.length_b   1.000
_cell.length_c   1.000
_cell.angle_alpha   90.00
_cell.angle_beta   90.00
_cell.angle_gamma   90.00
#
_symmetry.space_group_name_H-M   'P 1'
#
loop_
_entity.id
_entity.type
_entity.pdbx_description
1 polymer ?
#
loop_
_entity_poly.entity_id
_entity_poly.type
_entity_poly.pdbx_seq_one_letter_code
_entity_poly.pdbx_strand_id
1 'polypeptide(L)'
;MEDLLISCINDLKVNGISAEDLEDAAMEIDSASHELSNKLNDIAQIYLYFDESIKEKYSDASDDMSRLYKAIEEHDFFRNTNVYIDSFTSFTPVQHKIIENIFKKSNNVTVTLPISKEDMNSIEYASVSRSVTRLLRSARVKEEPVCEEVSDGASYRTEALSYLVDNLWKLDISKDTSREIPTNFNESIVLELCDNPYSEAEAVSAHIRK
;
A
#
# COMPACT_ATOMS: atom_id res chain seq x y z
N MET A 1 11.98 6.89 -23.81
CA MET A 1 12.31 8.04 -22.92
C MET A 1 11.03 8.71 -22.42
N GLU A 2 10.07 8.99 -23.29
CA GLU A 2 8.76 9.59 -22.91
C GLU A 2 8.02 8.75 -21.85
N ASP A 3 7.89 7.44 -22.05
CA ASP A 3 7.20 6.55 -21.10
C ASP A 3 7.85 6.54 -19.70
N LEU A 4 9.18 6.67 -19.64
CA LEU A 4 9.90 6.75 -18.37
C LEU A 4 9.64 8.05 -17.63
N LEU A 5 9.55 9.17 -18.34
CA LEU A 5 9.22 10.48 -17.75
C LEU A 5 7.79 10.51 -17.26
N ILE A 6 6.85 9.98 -18.04
CA ILE A 6 5.45 9.88 -17.64
C ILE A 6 5.31 9.01 -16.39
N SER A 7 5.99 7.85 -16.35
CA SER A 7 6.01 6.98 -15.18
C SER A 7 6.61 7.69 -13.96
N CYS A 8 7.70 8.40 -14.13
CA CYS A 8 8.35 9.16 -13.07
C CYS A 8 7.41 10.24 -12.51
N ILE A 9 6.77 11.04 -13.37
CA ILE A 9 5.82 12.07 -12.94
C ILE A 9 4.62 11.44 -12.22
N ASN A 10 4.08 10.32 -12.72
CA ASN A 10 2.99 9.62 -12.06
C ASN A 10 3.41 9.09 -10.67
N ASP A 11 4.61 8.53 -10.55
CA ASP A 11 5.14 8.08 -9.26
C ASP A 11 5.30 9.25 -8.28
N LEU A 12 5.77 10.40 -8.72
CA LEU A 12 5.86 11.61 -7.91
C LEU A 12 4.47 12.06 -7.44
N LYS A 13 3.50 12.15 -8.34
CA LYS A 13 2.11 12.51 -8.01
C LYS A 13 1.48 11.57 -6.99
N VAL A 14 1.58 10.26 -7.20
CA VAL A 14 1.05 9.24 -6.29
C VAL A 14 1.67 9.37 -4.90
N ASN A 15 2.94 9.77 -4.81
CA ASN A 15 3.63 10.02 -3.55
C ASN A 15 3.37 11.43 -2.98
N GLY A 16 2.64 12.28 -3.69
CA GLY A 16 2.32 13.64 -3.26
C GLY A 16 3.52 14.57 -3.26
N ILE A 17 4.47 14.32 -4.17
CA ILE A 17 5.64 15.15 -4.41
C ILE A 17 5.30 16.09 -5.57
N SER A 18 5.33 17.39 -5.32
CA SER A 18 5.10 18.42 -6.33
C SER A 18 6.39 18.76 -7.09
N ALA A 19 6.24 19.50 -8.19
CA ALA A 19 7.40 20.05 -8.89
C ALA A 19 8.19 21.03 -8.01
N GLU A 20 7.51 21.80 -7.17
CA GLU A 20 8.12 22.72 -6.20
C GLU A 20 8.97 21.95 -5.16
N ASP A 21 8.47 20.80 -4.65
CA ASP A 21 9.25 19.94 -3.74
C ASP A 21 10.54 19.43 -4.41
N LEU A 22 10.54 19.20 -5.74
CA LEU A 22 11.73 18.80 -6.48
C LEU A 22 12.72 19.96 -6.66
N GLU A 23 12.24 21.17 -6.89
CA GLU A 23 13.08 22.37 -6.97
C GLU A 23 13.75 22.65 -5.63
N ASP A 24 13.01 22.55 -4.53
CA ASP A 24 13.54 22.72 -3.18
C ASP A 24 14.61 21.65 -2.87
N ALA A 25 14.34 20.39 -3.19
CA ALA A 25 15.32 19.32 -3.04
C ALA A 25 16.56 19.53 -3.91
N ALA A 26 16.41 20.04 -5.14
CA ALA A 26 17.53 20.39 -6.01
C ALA A 26 18.43 21.46 -5.41
N MET A 27 17.83 22.48 -4.77
CA MET A 27 18.59 23.55 -4.10
C MET A 27 19.36 23.02 -2.90
N GLU A 28 18.77 22.12 -2.09
CA GLU A 28 19.44 21.52 -0.93
C GLU A 28 20.64 20.65 -1.35
N ILE A 29 20.54 19.94 -2.47
CA ILE A 29 21.56 18.98 -2.94
C ILE A 29 22.67 19.67 -3.75
N ASP A 30 22.47 20.87 -4.27
CA ASP A 30 23.38 21.56 -5.20
C ASP A 30 24.83 21.57 -4.73
N SER A 31 25.04 21.76 -3.43
CA SER A 31 26.38 21.76 -2.82
C SER A 31 27.04 20.37 -2.78
N ALA A 32 26.26 19.29 -2.86
CA ALA A 32 26.76 17.92 -2.75
C ALA A 32 26.87 17.23 -4.12
N SER A 33 26.01 17.55 -5.08
CA SER A 33 25.99 16.97 -6.42
C SER A 33 25.29 17.84 -7.43
N HIS A 34 26.03 18.65 -8.15
CA HIS A 34 25.52 19.48 -9.25
C HIS A 34 24.77 18.68 -10.33
N GLU A 35 25.24 17.47 -10.64
CA GLU A 35 24.58 16.64 -11.64
C GLU A 35 23.19 16.19 -11.20
N LEU A 36 23.02 15.80 -9.95
CA LEU A 36 21.73 15.38 -9.39
C LEU A 36 20.79 16.59 -9.27
N SER A 37 21.28 17.74 -8.81
CA SER A 37 20.52 18.98 -8.73
C SER A 37 19.96 19.39 -10.10
N ASN A 38 20.81 19.36 -11.15
CA ASN A 38 20.37 19.67 -12.50
C ASN A 38 19.27 18.69 -12.99
N LYS A 39 19.44 17.38 -12.73
CA LYS A 39 18.43 16.37 -13.11
C LYS A 39 17.08 16.60 -12.41
N LEU A 40 17.10 16.96 -11.12
CA LEU A 40 15.88 17.26 -10.38
C LEU A 40 15.18 18.50 -10.93
N ASN A 41 15.94 19.55 -11.24
CA ASN A 41 15.40 20.77 -11.86
C ASN A 41 14.80 20.49 -13.25
N ASP A 42 15.46 19.69 -14.08
CA ASP A 42 14.95 19.32 -15.40
C ASP A 42 13.62 18.53 -15.26
N ILE A 43 13.55 17.59 -14.33
CA ILE A 43 12.31 16.83 -14.07
C ILE A 43 11.22 17.76 -13.52
N ALA A 44 11.54 18.68 -12.62
CA ALA A 44 10.59 19.63 -12.07
C ALA A 44 9.98 20.51 -13.16
N GLN A 45 10.79 21.02 -14.08
CA GLN A 45 10.31 21.84 -15.20
C GLN A 45 9.41 21.05 -16.16
N ILE A 46 9.79 19.80 -16.50
CA ILE A 46 8.96 18.92 -17.32
C ILE A 46 7.63 18.63 -16.62
N TYR A 47 7.64 18.39 -15.32
CA TYR A 47 6.47 18.13 -14.52
C TYR A 47 5.53 19.35 -14.48
N LEU A 48 6.05 20.54 -14.24
CA LEU A 48 5.27 21.80 -14.30
C LEU A 48 4.58 21.97 -15.66
N TYR A 49 5.34 21.81 -16.74
CA TYR A 49 4.81 21.95 -18.10
C TYR A 49 3.73 20.91 -18.39
N PHE A 50 3.95 19.65 -17.94
CA PHE A 50 2.97 18.59 -18.08
C PHE A 50 1.68 18.94 -17.33
N ASP A 51 1.76 19.34 -16.06
CA ASP A 51 0.61 19.71 -15.25
C ASP A 51 -0.17 20.89 -15.84
N GLU A 52 0.51 21.91 -16.29
CA GLU A 52 -0.13 23.06 -16.96
C GLU A 52 -0.84 22.65 -18.26
N SER A 53 -0.23 21.75 -19.03
CA SER A 53 -0.79 21.29 -20.31
C SER A 53 -2.05 20.44 -20.15
N ILE A 54 -2.17 19.68 -19.06
CA ILE A 54 -3.32 18.79 -18.83
C ILE A 54 -4.41 19.42 -17.96
N LYS A 55 -4.06 20.40 -17.13
CA LYS A 55 -4.91 20.99 -16.07
C LYS A 55 -6.29 21.46 -16.54
N GLU A 56 -6.39 21.93 -17.78
CA GLU A 56 -7.66 22.41 -18.37
C GLU A 56 -8.50 21.28 -18.99
N LYS A 57 -7.89 20.15 -19.33
CA LYS A 57 -8.52 19.09 -20.15
C LYS A 57 -8.71 17.78 -19.43
N TYR A 58 -7.87 17.47 -18.47
CA TYR A 58 -7.82 16.17 -17.81
C TYR A 58 -7.60 16.35 -16.30
N SER A 59 -8.22 15.48 -15.53
CA SER A 59 -7.93 15.26 -14.11
C SER A 59 -7.55 13.80 -13.94
N ASP A 60 -6.43 13.52 -13.33
CA ASP A 60 -6.06 12.15 -12.99
C ASP A 60 -6.49 11.79 -11.55
N ALA A 61 -6.41 10.50 -11.21
CA ALA A 61 -6.79 10.02 -9.88
C ALA A 61 -5.91 10.62 -8.76
N SER A 62 -4.67 10.99 -9.05
CA SER A 62 -3.76 11.61 -8.08
C SER A 62 -4.12 13.07 -7.82
N ASP A 63 -4.56 13.79 -8.87
CA ASP A 63 -5.10 15.14 -8.72
C ASP A 63 -6.38 15.13 -7.89
N ASP A 64 -7.25 14.13 -8.09
CA ASP A 64 -8.48 13.97 -7.31
C ASP A 64 -8.19 13.68 -5.83
N MET A 65 -7.17 12.87 -5.53
CA MET A 65 -6.73 12.63 -4.15
C MET A 65 -6.19 13.91 -3.49
N SER A 66 -5.43 14.70 -4.21
CA SER A 66 -4.91 15.99 -3.71
C SER A 66 -6.03 17.00 -3.49
N ARG A 67 -7.02 17.05 -4.38
CA ARG A 67 -8.23 17.88 -4.23
C ARG A 67 -9.09 17.42 -3.06
N LEU A 68 -9.26 16.10 -2.89
CA LEU A 68 -9.95 15.52 -1.75
C LEU A 68 -9.27 15.90 -0.43
N TYR A 69 -7.93 15.79 -0.36
CA TYR A 69 -7.17 16.20 0.81
C TYR A 69 -7.48 17.66 1.21
N LYS A 70 -7.40 18.59 0.25
CA LYS A 70 -7.70 20.00 0.49
C LYS A 70 -9.16 20.21 0.91
N ALA A 71 -10.10 19.55 0.24
CA ALA A 71 -11.52 19.66 0.58
C ALA A 71 -11.82 19.16 2.00
N ILE A 72 -11.17 18.07 2.45
CA ILE A 72 -11.31 17.57 3.83
C ILE A 72 -10.68 18.54 4.83
N GLU A 73 -9.57 19.18 4.46
CA GLU A 73 -8.91 20.17 5.33
C GLU A 73 -9.78 21.42 5.52
N GLU A 74 -10.43 21.91 4.48
CA GLU A 74 -11.25 23.12 4.47
C GLU A 74 -12.67 22.91 5.01
N HIS A 75 -13.19 21.69 4.93
CA HIS A 75 -14.58 21.37 5.28
C HIS A 75 -14.71 20.29 6.37
N ASP A 76 -15.80 20.33 7.11
CA ASP A 76 -16.09 19.41 8.21
C ASP A 76 -16.96 18.21 7.78
N PHE A 77 -16.65 17.59 6.65
CA PHE A 77 -17.43 16.44 6.12
C PHE A 77 -17.55 15.29 7.11
N PHE A 78 -16.50 15.02 7.87
CA PHE A 78 -16.43 13.89 8.78
C PHE A 78 -16.85 14.22 10.21
N ARG A 79 -17.32 15.44 10.46
CA ARG A 79 -17.79 15.84 11.77
C ARG A 79 -19.01 14.99 12.17
N ASN A 80 -18.96 14.44 13.38
CA ASN A 80 -20.00 13.55 13.92
C ASN A 80 -20.23 12.25 13.12
N THR A 81 -19.22 11.77 12.38
CA THR A 81 -19.28 10.51 11.65
C THR A 81 -18.39 9.45 12.28
N ASN A 82 -18.76 8.19 12.08
CA ASN A 82 -17.90 7.04 12.32
C ASN A 82 -17.38 6.56 10.95
N VAL A 83 -16.07 6.42 10.82
CA VAL A 83 -15.42 6.03 9.57
C VAL A 83 -14.82 4.64 9.72
N TYR A 84 -15.03 3.80 8.71
CA TYR A 84 -14.50 2.46 8.63
C TYR A 84 -13.64 2.35 7.38
N ILE A 85 -12.39 1.92 7.55
CA ILE A 85 -11.40 1.72 6.48
C ILE A 85 -11.02 0.26 6.51
N ASP A 86 -11.36 -0.46 5.45
CA ASP A 86 -11.19 -1.92 5.38
C ASP A 86 -10.56 -2.35 4.06
N SER A 87 -9.94 -3.54 4.06
CA SER A 87 -9.36 -4.19 2.88
C SER A 87 -8.13 -3.49 2.29
N PHE A 88 -7.42 -2.71 3.08
CA PHE A 88 -6.14 -2.12 2.67
C PHE A 88 -4.95 -2.88 3.27
N THR A 89 -3.87 -2.97 2.50
CA THR A 89 -2.57 -3.49 2.96
C THR A 89 -1.54 -2.37 3.15
N SER A 90 -1.70 -1.28 2.41
CA SER A 90 -0.82 -0.11 2.47
C SER A 90 -1.57 1.14 2.03
N PHE A 91 -1.00 2.29 2.35
CA PHE A 91 -1.52 3.59 1.96
C PHE A 91 -0.42 4.43 1.34
N THR A 92 -0.76 5.18 0.30
CA THR A 92 0.14 6.20 -0.27
C THR A 92 0.33 7.35 0.72
N PRO A 93 1.36 8.17 0.59
CA PRO A 93 1.57 9.34 1.44
C PRO A 93 0.37 10.31 1.46
N VAL A 94 -0.29 10.52 0.32
CA VAL A 94 -1.48 11.35 0.23
C VAL A 94 -2.66 10.73 0.97
N GLN A 95 -2.89 9.42 0.82
CA GLN A 95 -3.91 8.71 1.58
C GLN A 95 -3.68 8.79 3.08
N HIS A 96 -2.43 8.67 3.54
CA HIS A 96 -2.10 8.88 4.94
C HIS A 96 -2.45 10.29 5.43
N LYS A 97 -2.15 11.35 4.67
CA LYS A 97 -2.55 12.72 5.02
C LYS A 97 -4.08 12.87 5.12
N ILE A 98 -4.81 12.23 4.21
CA ILE A 98 -6.28 12.19 4.24
C ILE A 98 -6.77 11.52 5.53
N ILE A 99 -6.24 10.34 5.86
CA ILE A 99 -6.63 9.57 7.05
C ILE A 99 -6.29 10.35 8.34
N GLU A 100 -5.15 11.05 8.38
CA GLU A 100 -4.78 11.93 9.50
C GLU A 100 -5.81 13.04 9.73
N ASN A 101 -6.34 13.65 8.67
CA ASN A 101 -7.41 14.63 8.77
C ASN A 101 -8.74 14.00 9.20
N ILE A 102 -9.04 12.79 8.72
CA ILE A 102 -10.21 12.03 9.15
C ILE A 102 -10.11 11.72 10.65
N PHE A 103 -8.96 11.28 11.18
CA PHE A 103 -8.75 11.06 12.61
C PHE A 103 -9.04 12.31 13.44
N LYS A 104 -8.63 13.49 12.97
CA LYS A 104 -8.84 14.75 13.67
C LYS A 104 -10.31 15.19 13.70
N LYS A 105 -11.05 14.94 12.62
CA LYS A 105 -12.40 15.52 12.38
C LYS A 105 -13.56 14.58 12.69
N SER A 106 -13.38 13.27 12.62
CA SER A 106 -14.45 12.28 12.85
C SER A 106 -14.62 11.93 14.34
N ASN A 107 -15.75 11.30 14.68
CA ASN A 107 -15.98 10.78 16.03
C ASN A 107 -15.09 9.57 16.31
N ASN A 108 -15.24 8.54 15.50
CA ASN A 108 -14.47 7.31 15.60
C ASN A 108 -13.94 6.91 14.23
N VAL A 109 -12.76 6.32 14.19
CA VAL A 109 -12.20 5.68 13.00
C VAL A 109 -11.78 4.27 13.35
N THR A 110 -12.28 3.31 12.59
CA THR A 110 -11.88 1.91 12.68
C THR A 110 -11.12 1.56 11.41
N VAL A 111 -9.90 1.04 11.56
CA VAL A 111 -9.08 0.58 10.43
C VAL A 111 -8.77 -0.89 10.64
N THR A 112 -9.08 -1.73 9.65
CA THR A 112 -8.69 -3.14 9.65
C THR A 112 -7.52 -3.37 8.72
N LEU A 113 -6.55 -4.13 9.17
CA LEU A 113 -5.34 -4.46 8.41
C LEU A 113 -5.02 -5.94 8.56
N PRO A 114 -4.62 -6.65 7.49
CA PRO A 114 -4.37 -8.08 7.51
C PRO A 114 -2.98 -8.38 8.09
N ILE A 115 -2.84 -8.23 9.41
CA ILE A 115 -1.59 -8.50 10.11
C ILE A 115 -1.88 -8.91 11.56
N SER A 116 -1.18 -9.92 12.06
CA SER A 116 -1.20 -10.29 13.48
C SER A 116 -0.17 -9.48 14.27
N LYS A 117 -0.29 -9.47 15.60
CA LYS A 117 0.73 -8.83 16.46
C LYS A 117 2.08 -9.53 16.36
N GLU A 118 2.08 -10.84 16.13
CA GLU A 118 3.28 -11.67 16.02
C GLU A 118 4.06 -11.34 14.73
N ASP A 119 3.34 -11.00 13.66
CA ASP A 119 3.90 -10.72 12.33
C ASP A 119 4.40 -9.29 12.15
N MET A 120 4.21 -8.43 13.13
CA MET A 120 4.61 -7.01 13.05
C MET A 120 6.08 -6.77 12.74
N ASN A 121 6.96 -7.72 13.05
CA ASN A 121 8.39 -7.63 12.80
C ASN A 121 8.87 -8.55 11.66
N SER A 122 7.96 -9.22 10.97
CA SER A 122 8.32 -10.12 9.88
C SER A 122 8.57 -9.34 8.58
N ILE A 123 9.45 -9.86 7.73
CA ILE A 123 9.81 -9.24 6.45
C ILE A 123 8.62 -9.28 5.49
N GLU A 124 7.85 -10.35 5.51
CA GLU A 124 6.70 -10.61 4.64
C GLU A 124 5.62 -9.54 4.82
N TYR A 125 5.42 -9.08 6.05
CA TYR A 125 4.42 -8.06 6.39
C TYR A 125 5.00 -6.66 6.55
N ALA A 126 6.24 -6.41 6.15
CA ALA A 126 6.93 -5.13 6.35
C ALA A 126 6.17 -3.91 5.79
N SER A 127 5.43 -4.06 4.70
CA SER A 127 4.61 -2.98 4.13
C SER A 127 3.41 -2.66 5.02
N VAL A 128 2.67 -3.69 5.46
CA VAL A 128 1.51 -3.55 6.35
C VAL A 128 1.94 -3.02 7.70
N SER A 129 3.02 -3.55 8.26
CA SER A 129 3.61 -3.14 9.54
C SER A 129 4.01 -1.65 9.56
N ARG A 130 4.59 -1.15 8.46
CA ARG A 130 4.87 0.29 8.31
C ARG A 130 3.59 1.12 8.30
N SER A 131 2.54 0.64 7.61
CA SER A 131 1.24 1.30 7.58
C SER A 131 0.62 1.36 8.97
N VAL A 132 0.62 0.25 9.71
CA VAL A 132 0.16 0.19 11.12
C VAL A 132 0.91 1.22 11.97
N THR A 133 2.24 1.19 11.93
CA THR A 133 3.08 2.09 12.74
C THR A 133 2.78 3.56 12.45
N ARG A 134 2.59 3.90 11.18
CA ARG A 134 2.27 5.27 10.78
C ARG A 134 0.87 5.69 11.23
N LEU A 135 -0.13 4.82 11.06
CA LEU A 135 -1.50 5.08 11.49
C LEU A 135 -1.59 5.27 13.01
N LEU A 136 -0.93 4.42 13.79
CA LEU A 136 -0.88 4.54 15.25
C LEU A 136 -0.24 5.86 15.68
N ARG A 137 0.83 6.29 15.02
CA ARG A 137 1.46 7.60 15.29
C ARG A 137 0.49 8.75 15.01
N SER A 138 -0.23 8.70 13.90
CA SER A 138 -1.19 9.74 13.53
C SER A 138 -2.40 9.75 14.46
N ALA A 139 -2.91 8.60 14.87
CA ALA A 139 -4.05 8.48 15.79
C ALA A 139 -3.75 9.06 17.19
N ARG A 140 -2.53 8.86 17.69
CA ARG A 140 -2.08 9.36 19.00
C ARG A 140 -2.13 10.89 19.15
N VAL A 141 -2.22 11.61 18.05
CA VAL A 141 -2.38 13.09 18.10
C VAL A 141 -3.73 13.46 18.71
N LYS A 142 -4.75 12.61 18.58
CA LYS A 142 -6.09 12.83 19.12
C LYS A 142 -6.30 12.06 20.43
N GLU A 143 -6.04 10.77 20.42
CA GLU A 143 -6.22 9.87 21.56
C GLU A 143 -5.35 8.60 21.42
N GLU A 144 -5.14 7.85 22.48
CA GLU A 144 -4.42 6.58 22.42
C GLU A 144 -5.29 5.54 21.67
N PRO A 145 -4.79 4.97 20.54
CA PRO A 145 -5.56 4.02 19.77
C PRO A 145 -5.70 2.67 20.48
N VAL A 146 -6.88 2.07 20.38
CA VAL A 146 -7.12 0.70 20.84
C VAL A 146 -6.85 -0.25 19.69
N CYS A 147 -6.00 -1.26 19.94
CA CYS A 147 -5.66 -2.29 18.97
C CYS A 147 -6.22 -3.63 19.42
N GLU A 148 -7.15 -4.16 18.64
CA GLU A 148 -7.75 -5.46 18.85
C GLU A 148 -7.32 -6.41 17.73
N GLU A 149 -7.06 -7.67 18.08
CA GLU A 149 -6.81 -8.73 17.12
C GLU A 149 -8.11 -9.50 16.93
N VAL A 150 -8.63 -9.47 15.71
CA VAL A 150 -9.80 -10.25 15.35
C VAL A 150 -9.32 -11.60 14.90
N SER A 151 -9.69 -12.65 15.61
CA SER A 151 -9.35 -14.02 15.19
C SER A 151 -9.99 -14.28 13.83
N ASP A 152 -9.15 -14.68 12.89
CA ASP A 152 -9.61 -15.18 11.61
C ASP A 152 -10.57 -16.35 11.90
N GLY A 153 -11.79 -16.23 11.39
CA GLY A 153 -12.73 -17.36 11.44
C GLY A 153 -12.23 -18.49 10.54
N ALA A 154 -11.16 -19.14 10.96
CA ALA A 154 -10.43 -20.19 10.24
C ALA A 154 -11.30 -21.38 9.81
N SER A 155 -12.61 -21.33 10.07
CA SER A 155 -13.61 -22.34 9.70
C SER A 155 -13.80 -22.53 8.18
N TYR A 156 -13.27 -21.63 7.36
CA TYR A 156 -13.40 -21.70 5.87
C TYR A 156 -12.20 -22.35 5.18
N ARG A 157 -11.11 -22.60 5.89
CA ARG A 157 -9.91 -23.19 5.29
C ARG A 157 -9.89 -24.68 5.49
N THR A 158 -9.53 -25.42 4.44
CA THR A 158 -9.20 -26.85 4.61
C THR A 158 -7.94 -26.98 5.47
N GLU A 159 -7.76 -28.12 6.11
CA GLU A 159 -6.57 -28.42 6.92
C GLU A 159 -5.27 -28.20 6.12
N ALA A 160 -5.27 -28.61 4.84
CA ALA A 160 -4.16 -28.42 3.93
C ALA A 160 -3.85 -26.94 3.67
N LEU A 161 -4.87 -26.10 3.47
CA LEU A 161 -4.69 -24.67 3.28
C LEU A 161 -4.22 -23.98 4.55
N SER A 162 -4.73 -24.36 5.71
CA SER A 162 -4.24 -23.86 7.00
C SER A 162 -2.77 -24.21 7.19
N TYR A 163 -2.39 -25.47 6.93
CA TYR A 163 -1.01 -25.90 6.98
C TYR A 163 -0.10 -25.10 6.04
N LEU A 164 -0.54 -24.85 4.79
CA LEU A 164 0.21 -24.05 3.83
C LEU A 164 0.42 -22.63 4.32
N VAL A 165 -0.64 -21.96 4.75
CA VAL A 165 -0.58 -20.55 5.24
C VAL A 165 0.36 -20.44 6.43
N ASP A 166 0.27 -21.37 7.38
CA ASP A 166 1.08 -21.37 8.60
C ASP A 166 2.57 -21.66 8.35
N ASN A 167 2.92 -22.25 7.19
CA ASN A 167 4.28 -22.69 6.91
C ASN A 167 4.91 -22.08 5.66
N LEU A 168 4.14 -21.41 4.78
CA LEU A 168 4.61 -20.90 3.50
C LEU A 168 5.84 -19.98 3.61
N TRP A 169 5.88 -19.17 4.66
CA TRP A 169 6.94 -18.17 4.88
C TRP A 169 7.98 -18.58 5.92
N LYS A 170 7.89 -19.81 6.45
CA LYS A 170 8.89 -20.30 7.39
C LYS A 170 10.10 -20.81 6.62
N LEU A 171 11.14 -19.96 6.51
CA LEU A 171 12.37 -20.22 5.76
C LEU A 171 13.19 -21.42 6.31
N ASP A 172 12.90 -21.90 7.51
CA ASP A 172 13.67 -22.95 8.19
C ASP A 172 12.87 -24.26 8.33
N ILE A 173 12.17 -24.66 7.27
CA ILE A 173 11.37 -25.89 7.19
C ILE A 173 12.24 -27.14 7.45
N SER A 174 13.55 -27.06 7.19
CA SER A 174 14.46 -28.22 7.31
C SER A 174 14.67 -28.73 8.75
N LYS A 175 14.29 -27.97 9.76
CA LYS A 175 14.52 -28.31 11.18
C LYS A 175 13.29 -28.84 11.93
N ASP A 176 12.11 -28.57 11.42
CA ASP A 176 10.87 -29.00 12.08
C ASP A 176 10.20 -30.15 11.32
N THR A 177 10.83 -31.32 11.34
CA THR A 177 10.28 -32.57 10.78
C THR A 177 9.15 -33.15 11.62
N SER A 178 8.75 -32.52 12.72
CA SER A 178 7.74 -33.01 13.66
C SER A 178 6.31 -32.72 13.24
N ARG A 179 6.08 -31.85 12.23
CA ARG A 179 4.74 -31.52 11.76
C ARG A 179 4.30 -32.53 10.70
N GLU A 180 3.26 -33.25 10.98
CA GLU A 180 2.61 -34.12 10.00
C GLU A 180 1.95 -33.28 8.92
N ILE A 181 2.33 -33.53 7.65
CA ILE A 181 1.67 -32.94 6.50
C ILE A 181 0.26 -33.51 6.41
N PRO A 182 -0.80 -32.69 6.25
CA PRO A 182 -2.15 -33.21 6.11
C PRO A 182 -2.28 -34.24 4.97
N THR A 183 -3.00 -35.30 5.20
CA THR A 183 -3.13 -36.41 4.23
C THR A 183 -3.78 -35.99 2.91
N ASN A 184 -4.62 -34.96 2.93
CA ASN A 184 -5.30 -34.39 1.76
C ASN A 184 -4.55 -33.23 1.10
N PHE A 185 -3.29 -32.99 1.46
CA PHE A 185 -2.50 -31.87 0.95
C PHE A 185 -2.43 -31.88 -0.59
N ASN A 186 -2.09 -33.03 -1.17
CA ASN A 186 -1.94 -33.19 -2.62
C ASN A 186 -3.29 -33.11 -3.38
N GLU A 187 -4.41 -33.29 -2.72
CA GLU A 187 -5.74 -33.14 -3.34
C GLU A 187 -6.23 -31.68 -3.29
N SER A 188 -5.76 -30.92 -2.32
CA SER A 188 -6.22 -29.57 -2.05
C SER A 188 -5.31 -28.48 -2.64
N ILE A 189 -4.06 -28.82 -2.92
CA ILE A 189 -3.05 -27.86 -3.39
C ILE A 189 -2.39 -28.40 -4.65
N VAL A 190 -2.44 -27.62 -5.70
CA VAL A 190 -1.81 -27.92 -7.00
C VAL A 190 -0.74 -26.85 -7.27
N LEU A 191 0.46 -27.31 -7.58
CA LEU A 191 1.56 -26.47 -8.04
C LEU A 191 1.84 -26.77 -9.52
N GLU A 192 1.66 -25.78 -10.37
CA GLU A 192 1.99 -25.88 -11.79
C GLU A 192 3.11 -24.92 -12.17
N LEU A 193 4.07 -25.41 -12.94
CA LEU A 193 5.12 -24.60 -13.52
C LEU A 193 4.75 -24.28 -14.96
N CYS A 194 4.64 -22.99 -15.26
CA CYS A 194 4.24 -22.52 -16.58
C CYS A 194 5.37 -21.69 -17.21
N ASP A 195 5.49 -21.75 -18.54
CA ASP A 195 6.57 -21.09 -19.28
C ASP A 195 6.37 -19.55 -19.37
N ASN A 196 5.14 -19.09 -19.25
CA ASN A 196 4.80 -17.68 -19.37
C ASN A 196 3.41 -17.39 -18.73
N PRO A 197 3.06 -16.09 -18.51
CA PRO A 197 1.78 -15.70 -17.89
C PRO A 197 0.53 -16.17 -18.66
N TYR A 198 0.61 -16.40 -19.96
CA TYR A 198 -0.53 -16.87 -20.74
C TYR A 198 -0.83 -18.34 -20.44
N SER A 199 0.21 -19.18 -20.40
CA SER A 199 0.06 -20.59 -20.02
C SER A 199 -0.36 -20.77 -18.56
N GLU A 200 0.07 -19.86 -17.66
CA GLU A 200 -0.41 -19.82 -16.28
C GLU A 200 -1.92 -19.55 -16.22
N ALA A 201 -2.40 -18.54 -16.92
CA ALA A 201 -3.83 -18.22 -16.99
C ALA A 201 -4.67 -19.37 -17.60
N GLU A 202 -4.12 -20.06 -18.60
CA GLU A 202 -4.75 -21.21 -19.25
C GLU A 202 -4.85 -22.40 -18.28
N ALA A 203 -3.78 -22.70 -17.54
CA ALA A 203 -3.75 -23.76 -16.53
C ALA A 203 -4.78 -23.51 -15.42
N VAL A 204 -4.82 -22.30 -14.86
CA VAL A 204 -5.82 -21.89 -13.84
C VAL A 204 -7.23 -22.03 -14.40
N SER A 205 -7.48 -21.58 -15.64
CA SER A 205 -8.79 -21.69 -16.29
C SER A 205 -9.24 -23.14 -16.51
N ALA A 206 -8.29 -24.03 -16.78
CA ALA A 206 -8.57 -25.46 -16.92
C ALA A 206 -8.97 -26.10 -15.59
N HIS A 207 -8.34 -25.68 -14.49
CA HIS A 207 -8.72 -26.16 -13.14
C HIS A 207 -10.10 -25.66 -12.68
N ILE A 208 -10.44 -24.41 -12.99
CA ILE A 208 -11.76 -23.84 -12.63
C ILE A 208 -12.91 -24.55 -13.37
N ARG A 209 -12.65 -25.07 -14.58
CA ARG A 209 -13.69 -25.73 -15.38
C ARG A 209 -13.93 -27.20 -15.05
N LYS A 210 -13.09 -27.83 -14.25
CA LYS A 210 -13.27 -29.20 -13.76
C LYS A 210 -14.23 -29.25 -12.59
#